data_a29ee5ce98cda91749533ed05d35fce7
#
_entry.id   a29ee5ce98cda91749533ed05d35fce7
#
_cell.length_a   1.000
_cell.length_b   1.000
_cell.length_c   1.000
_cell.angle_alpha   90.00
_cell.angle_beta   90.00
_cell.angle_gamma   90.00
#
_symmetry.space_group_name_H-M   'P 1'
#
loop_
_entity.id
_entity.type
_entity.pdbx_description
1 polymer ?
#
loop_
_entity_poly.entity_id
_entity_poly.type
_entity_poly.pdbx_seq_one_letter_code
_entity_poly.pdbx_strand_id
1 'polypeptide(L)'
;MHVPVWKEMSPFEKIDIESQLTSYSSAGCITYVELPSTTKNNLEALETIVNYAMDKDIPYFAINIPNDTCNDCGFTGEFNDVCPVCGSHNINHLRRVTGYLTGDYKTAFNWGKQKETEDRFRHSSLMEV
;
A
#
# COMPACT_ATOMS: atom_id res chain seq x y z
N MET A 1 -14.73 9.14 0.37
CA MET A 1 -15.01 8.23 -0.76
C MET A 1 -14.12 7.00 -0.78
N HIS A 2 -13.32 6.77 0.23
CA HIS A 2 -12.46 5.59 0.31
C HIS A 2 -12.91 4.66 1.43
N VAL A 3 -12.66 3.37 1.22
CA VAL A 3 -12.80 2.38 2.28
C VAL A 3 -11.74 2.67 3.36
N PRO A 4 -12.08 2.63 4.65
CA PRO A 4 -11.10 2.83 5.72
C PRO A 4 -9.94 1.84 5.62
N VAL A 5 -8.72 2.31 5.90
CA VAL A 5 -7.49 1.52 5.71
C VAL A 5 -7.39 0.28 6.59
N TRP A 6 -8.11 0.26 7.72
CA TRP A 6 -8.13 -0.88 8.65
C TRP A 6 -9.23 -1.91 8.34
N LYS A 7 -10.09 -1.63 7.36
CA LYS A 7 -11.20 -2.54 7.03
C LYS A 7 -10.69 -3.76 6.28
N GLU A 8 -10.99 -4.93 6.81
CA GLU A 8 -10.64 -6.20 6.18
C GLU A 8 -11.48 -6.45 4.94
N MET A 9 -10.82 -6.58 3.79
CA MET A 9 -11.47 -6.93 2.52
C MET A 9 -10.42 -7.34 1.49
N SER A 10 -10.85 -8.07 0.46
CA SER A 10 -9.98 -8.38 -0.68
C SER A 10 -9.77 -7.14 -1.55
N PRO A 11 -8.69 -7.09 -2.36
CA PRO A 11 -8.49 -5.98 -3.29
C PRO A 11 -9.66 -5.83 -4.29
N PHE A 12 -10.25 -6.93 -4.70
CA PHE A 12 -11.39 -6.93 -5.64
C PHE A 12 -12.65 -6.32 -5.01
N GLU A 13 -12.95 -6.63 -3.75
CA GLU A 13 -14.07 -6.02 -3.00
C GLU A 13 -13.87 -4.52 -2.84
N LYS A 14 -12.64 -4.09 -2.51
CA LYS A 14 -12.32 -2.67 -2.40
C LYS A 14 -12.51 -1.93 -3.71
N ILE A 15 -12.05 -2.50 -4.82
CA ILE A 15 -12.23 -1.93 -6.16
C ILE A 15 -13.71 -1.85 -6.51
N ASP A 16 -14.50 -2.87 -6.23
CA ASP A 16 -15.95 -2.87 -6.49
C ASP A 16 -16.67 -1.75 -5.73
N ILE A 17 -16.35 -1.56 -4.46
CA ILE A 17 -16.97 -0.51 -3.62
C ILE A 17 -16.56 0.87 -4.11
N GLU A 18 -15.28 1.12 -4.30
CA GLU A 18 -14.77 2.44 -4.67
C GLU A 18 -15.13 2.81 -6.12
N SER A 19 -15.26 1.85 -7.04
CA SER A 19 -15.67 2.11 -8.42
C SER A 19 -17.06 2.72 -8.55
N GLN A 20 -17.94 2.45 -7.59
CA GLN A 20 -19.28 3.02 -7.56
C GLN A 20 -19.28 4.52 -7.22
N LEU A 21 -18.24 5.02 -6.59
CA LEU A 21 -18.16 6.37 -6.05
C LEU A 21 -17.17 7.27 -6.79
N THR A 22 -16.15 6.71 -7.42
CA THR A 22 -15.07 7.49 -8.05
C THR A 22 -15.55 8.38 -9.21
N SER A 23 -16.57 7.95 -9.94
CA SER A 23 -17.14 8.73 -11.06
C SER A 23 -17.85 10.01 -10.62
N TYR A 24 -18.24 10.11 -9.35
CA TYR A 24 -18.88 11.31 -8.80
C TYR A 24 -17.90 12.39 -8.36
N SER A 25 -16.60 12.10 -8.35
CA SER A 25 -15.58 13.07 -7.97
C SER A 25 -15.22 13.96 -9.15
N SER A 26 -15.49 15.26 -9.05
CA SER A 26 -15.21 16.23 -10.12
C SER A 26 -13.72 16.54 -10.26
N ALA A 27 -12.94 16.42 -9.18
CA ALA A 27 -11.50 16.68 -9.16
C ALA A 27 -10.66 15.40 -9.34
N GLY A 28 -11.29 14.25 -9.56
CA GLY A 28 -10.65 12.95 -9.62
C GLY A 28 -10.55 12.27 -8.25
N CYS A 29 -10.23 10.98 -8.28
CA CYS A 29 -10.13 10.15 -7.09
C CYS A 29 -9.15 9.01 -7.36
N ILE A 30 -8.25 8.75 -6.41
CA ILE A 30 -7.29 7.66 -6.49
C ILE A 30 -7.76 6.49 -5.64
N THR A 31 -7.78 5.29 -6.22
CA THR A 31 -8.01 4.04 -5.48
C THR A 31 -6.67 3.38 -5.18
N TYR A 32 -6.38 3.16 -3.89
CA TYR A 32 -5.16 2.49 -3.44
C TYR A 32 -5.43 1.06 -3.00
N VAL A 33 -4.60 0.13 -3.47
CA VAL A 33 -4.58 -1.25 -3.00
C VAL A 33 -3.29 -1.51 -2.23
N GLU A 34 -3.42 -1.99 -0.99
CA GLU A 34 -2.30 -2.28 -0.11
C GLU A 34 -1.84 -3.72 -0.30
N LEU A 35 -0.61 -3.92 -0.74
CA LEU A 35 -0.01 -5.24 -0.95
C LEU A 35 1.32 -5.37 -0.20
N PRO A 36 1.72 -6.60 0.20
CA PRO A 36 3.04 -6.83 0.79
C PRO A 36 4.15 -6.78 -0.26
N SER A 37 5.40 -6.59 0.18
CA SER A 37 6.55 -6.51 -0.72
C SER A 37 6.80 -7.80 -1.53
N THR A 38 6.37 -8.94 -1.02
CA THR A 38 6.46 -10.23 -1.72
C THR A 38 5.69 -10.26 -3.04
N THR A 39 4.69 -9.42 -3.19
CA THR A 39 3.89 -9.31 -4.42
C THR A 39 4.72 -8.85 -5.61
N LYS A 40 5.87 -8.21 -5.41
CA LYS A 40 6.80 -7.83 -6.47
C LYS A 40 7.26 -9.01 -7.31
N ASN A 41 7.28 -10.20 -6.74
CA ASN A 41 7.70 -11.43 -7.41
C ASN A 41 6.53 -12.18 -8.10
N ASN A 42 5.31 -11.67 -7.97
CA ASN A 42 4.11 -12.28 -8.55
C ASN A 42 3.46 -11.31 -9.54
N LEU A 43 4.02 -11.24 -10.73
CA LEU A 43 3.53 -10.35 -11.80
C LEU A 43 2.13 -10.72 -12.28
N GLU A 44 1.78 -11.99 -12.25
CA GLU A 44 0.46 -12.46 -12.66
C GLU A 44 -0.64 -11.93 -11.74
N ALA A 45 -0.40 -11.94 -10.42
CA ALA A 45 -1.34 -11.37 -9.45
C ALA A 45 -1.48 -9.86 -9.63
N LEU A 46 -0.39 -9.15 -9.87
CA LEU A 46 -0.41 -7.71 -10.15
C LEU A 46 -1.21 -7.39 -11.42
N GLU A 47 -0.98 -8.13 -12.49
CA GLU A 47 -1.70 -7.98 -13.76
C GLU A 47 -3.21 -8.21 -13.57
N THR A 48 -3.59 -9.25 -12.84
CA THR A 48 -4.98 -9.55 -12.54
C THR A 48 -5.68 -8.40 -11.82
N ILE A 49 -5.03 -7.82 -10.81
CA ILE A 49 -5.57 -6.68 -10.04
C ILE A 49 -5.72 -5.45 -10.93
N VAL A 50 -4.72 -5.13 -11.74
CA VAL A 50 -4.75 -3.99 -12.66
C VAL A 50 -5.85 -4.14 -13.69
N ASN A 51 -5.97 -5.31 -14.31
CA ASN A 51 -7.02 -5.59 -15.29
C ASN A 51 -8.42 -5.49 -14.68
N TYR A 52 -8.59 -5.96 -13.46
CA TYR A 52 -9.86 -5.84 -12.75
C TYR A 52 -10.22 -4.37 -12.48
N ALA A 53 -9.25 -3.56 -12.07
CA ALA A 53 -9.47 -2.12 -11.86
C ALA A 53 -9.85 -1.42 -13.18
N MET A 54 -9.23 -1.79 -14.29
CA MET A 54 -9.56 -1.25 -15.62
C MET A 54 -10.96 -1.64 -16.06
N ASP A 55 -11.38 -2.89 -15.82
CA ASP A 55 -12.72 -3.38 -16.15
C ASP A 55 -13.82 -2.68 -15.35
N LYS A 56 -13.48 -2.18 -14.17
CA LYS A 56 -14.39 -1.41 -13.30
C LYS A 56 -14.36 0.10 -13.55
N ASP A 57 -13.67 0.56 -14.59
CA ASP A 57 -13.56 1.97 -14.96
C ASP A 57 -13.02 2.87 -13.84
N ILE A 58 -12.05 2.38 -13.07
CA ILE A 58 -11.35 3.18 -12.06
C ILE A 58 -10.49 4.24 -12.78
N PRO A 59 -10.73 5.55 -12.55
CA PRO A 59 -10.05 6.60 -13.29
C PRO A 59 -8.58 6.79 -12.91
N TYR A 60 -8.23 6.48 -11.66
CA TYR A 60 -6.86 6.56 -11.16
C TYR A 60 -6.62 5.49 -10.09
N PHE A 61 -5.64 4.64 -10.35
CA PHE A 61 -5.37 3.45 -9.53
C PHE A 61 -3.91 3.39 -9.14
N ALA A 62 -3.63 3.03 -7.89
CA ALA A 62 -2.28 2.86 -7.39
C ALA A 62 -2.17 1.61 -6.52
N ILE A 63 -1.09 0.86 -6.71
CA ILE A 63 -0.70 -0.24 -5.84
C ILE A 63 0.32 0.29 -4.84
N ASN A 64 0.00 0.18 -3.55
CA ASN A 64 0.86 0.64 -2.47
C ASN A 64 1.59 -0.55 -1.84
N ILE A 65 2.89 -0.60 -2.03
CA ILE A 65 3.76 -1.65 -1.49
C ILE A 65 4.76 -0.98 -0.54
N PRO A 66 4.79 -1.34 0.75
CA PRO A 66 5.80 -0.82 1.68
C PRO A 66 7.19 -1.22 1.24
N ASN A 67 8.15 -0.33 1.40
CA ASN A 67 9.55 -0.59 1.08
C ASN A 67 10.45 -0.04 2.17
N ASP A 68 11.18 -0.94 2.83
CA ASP A 68 12.15 -0.60 3.84
C ASP A 68 13.55 -0.78 3.27
N THR A 69 14.45 0.15 3.56
CA THR A 69 15.84 0.12 3.09
C THR A 69 16.79 0.28 4.26
N CYS A 70 17.74 -0.62 4.38
CA CYS A 70 18.85 -0.46 5.32
C CYS A 70 19.88 0.49 4.74
N ASN A 71 20.20 1.57 5.48
CA ASN A 71 21.19 2.55 5.04
C ASN A 71 22.65 2.06 5.14
N ASP A 72 22.90 1.03 5.92
CA ASP A 72 24.25 0.50 6.14
C ASP A 72 24.67 -0.54 5.09
N CYS A 73 23.79 -1.51 4.77
CA CYS A 73 24.10 -2.56 3.81
C CYS A 73 23.36 -2.46 2.47
N GLY A 74 22.37 -1.58 2.37
CA GLY A 74 21.59 -1.40 1.15
C GLY A 74 20.51 -2.45 0.90
N PHE A 75 20.24 -3.34 1.86
CA PHE A 75 19.18 -4.33 1.73
C PHE A 75 17.81 -3.65 1.66
N THR A 76 16.98 -4.09 0.71
CA THR A 76 15.62 -3.59 0.53
C THR A 76 14.60 -4.70 0.67
N GLY A 77 13.46 -4.38 1.30
CA GLY A 77 12.38 -5.35 1.50
C GLY A 77 11.33 -4.81 2.46
N GLU A 78 10.62 -5.69 3.11
CA GLU A 78 9.69 -5.35 4.17
C GLU A 78 10.17 -5.97 5.48
N PHE A 79 10.61 -5.14 6.40
CA PHE A 79 11.10 -5.56 7.72
C PHE A 79 10.85 -4.45 8.75
N ASN A 80 11.00 -4.78 10.03
CA ASN A 80 10.73 -3.85 11.12
C ASN A 80 11.93 -2.92 11.40
N ASP A 81 12.29 -2.75 12.65
CA ASP A 81 13.34 -1.82 13.09
C ASP A 81 14.76 -2.39 12.99
N VAL A 82 14.91 -3.65 12.57
CA VAL A 82 16.20 -4.34 12.48
C VAL A 82 16.38 -4.95 11.09
N CYS A 83 17.50 -4.66 10.46
CA CYS A 83 17.85 -5.27 9.18
C CYS A 83 18.11 -6.78 9.35
N PRO A 84 17.46 -7.64 8.55
CA PRO A 84 17.65 -9.08 8.65
C PRO A 84 19.03 -9.56 8.13
N VAL A 85 19.76 -8.71 7.41
CA VAL A 85 21.07 -9.05 6.82
C VAL A 85 22.23 -8.63 7.73
N CYS A 86 22.26 -7.37 8.16
CA CYS A 86 23.39 -6.84 8.95
C CYS A 86 23.04 -6.50 10.41
N GLY A 87 21.77 -6.59 10.80
CA GLY A 87 21.32 -6.28 12.16
C GLY A 87 21.31 -4.80 12.51
N SER A 88 21.49 -3.90 11.53
CA SER A 88 21.47 -2.45 11.75
C SER A 88 20.06 -1.94 12.08
N HIS A 89 19.99 -0.88 12.89
CA HIS A 89 18.78 -0.14 13.19
C HIS A 89 18.63 1.13 12.32
N ASN A 90 19.58 1.41 11.44
CA ASN A 90 19.55 2.56 10.54
C ASN A 90 18.74 2.25 9.28
N ILE A 91 17.41 2.39 9.38
CA ILE A 91 16.47 1.93 8.37
C ILE A 91 15.58 3.08 7.92
N ASN A 92 15.41 3.23 6.59
CA ASN A 92 14.40 4.07 6.00
C ASN A 92 13.13 3.28 5.74
N HIS A 93 12.01 3.74 6.29
CA HIS A 93 10.70 3.16 6.06
C HIS A 93 9.92 4.01 5.06
N LEU A 94 9.94 3.63 3.79
CA LEU A 94 9.15 4.30 2.76
C LEU A 94 7.68 3.93 2.95
N ARG A 95 6.86 4.92 3.25
CA ARG A 95 5.42 4.74 3.47
C ARG A 95 4.60 5.80 2.76
N ARG A 96 3.49 5.38 2.19
CA ARG A 96 2.53 6.25 1.54
C ARG A 96 1.17 6.13 2.23
N VAL A 97 0.62 7.27 2.63
CA VAL A 97 -0.72 7.37 3.21
C VAL A 97 -1.49 8.44 2.45
N THR A 98 -2.53 8.05 1.75
CA THR A 98 -3.26 8.90 0.82
C THR A 98 -2.33 9.59 -0.19
N GLY A 99 -2.14 10.89 -0.14
CA GLY A 99 -1.19 11.61 -0.98
C GLY A 99 0.20 11.81 -0.37
N TYR A 100 0.40 11.40 0.89
CA TYR A 100 1.66 11.60 1.59
C TYR A 100 2.62 10.44 1.33
N LEU A 101 3.85 10.77 0.94
CA LEU A 101 4.92 9.81 0.71
C LEU A 101 6.19 10.29 1.41
N THR A 102 6.79 9.43 2.23
CA THR A 102 8.02 9.74 2.95
C THR A 102 8.91 8.52 3.13
N GLY A 103 10.21 8.73 3.21
CA GLY A 103 11.20 7.71 3.55
C GLY A 103 11.32 7.42 5.03
N ASP A 104 10.77 8.29 5.88
CA ASP A 104 10.76 8.11 7.33
C ASP A 104 9.44 8.63 7.91
N TYR A 105 8.44 7.75 7.96
CA TYR A 105 7.12 8.12 8.43
C TYR A 105 7.07 8.41 9.94
N LYS A 106 7.99 7.82 10.71
CA LYS A 106 8.02 8.00 12.17
C LYS A 106 8.39 9.43 12.59
N THR A 107 9.17 10.11 11.76
CA THR A 107 9.54 11.52 12.01
C THR A 107 8.76 12.51 11.18
N ALA A 108 8.43 12.18 9.92
CA ALA A 108 7.79 13.09 8.99
C ALA A 108 6.26 13.17 9.14
N PHE A 109 5.60 12.07 9.56
CA PHE A 109 4.17 12.05 9.76
C PHE A 109 3.80 12.47 11.19
N ASN A 110 2.67 13.17 11.34
CA ASN A 110 2.10 13.42 12.65
C ASN A 110 1.56 12.13 13.28
N TRP A 111 1.21 12.18 14.56
CA TRP A 111 0.75 10.98 15.29
C TRP A 111 -0.42 10.25 14.60
N GLY A 112 -1.42 11.00 14.12
CA GLY A 112 -2.58 10.41 13.43
C GLY A 112 -2.19 9.66 12.16
N LYS A 113 -1.28 10.23 11.35
CA LYS A 113 -0.79 9.59 10.13
C LYS A 113 0.12 8.38 10.41
N GLN A 114 0.92 8.44 11.47
CA GLN A 114 1.70 7.29 11.92
C GLN A 114 0.77 6.13 12.31
N LYS A 115 -0.27 6.42 13.10
CA LYS A 115 -1.25 5.42 13.51
C LYS A 115 -1.99 4.82 12.32
N GLU A 116 -2.42 5.62 11.37
CA GLU A 116 -3.05 5.16 10.13
C GLU A 116 -2.12 4.24 9.33
N THR A 117 -0.82 4.54 9.27
CA THR A 117 0.17 3.69 8.60
C THR A 117 0.32 2.32 9.28
N GLU A 118 0.31 2.30 10.60
CA GLU A 118 0.45 1.07 11.40
C GLU A 118 -0.80 0.19 11.34
N ASP A 119 -1.98 0.79 11.32
CA ASP A 119 -3.27 0.09 11.33
C ASP A 119 -3.70 -0.42 9.94
N ARG A 120 -2.91 -0.23 8.89
CA ARG A 120 -3.26 -0.66 7.54
C ARG A 120 -3.40 -2.15 7.41
N PHE A 121 -4.51 -2.56 6.82
CA PHE A 121 -4.77 -3.95 6.45
C PHE A 121 -4.11 -4.31 5.11
N ARG A 122 -3.52 -5.49 5.04
CA ARG A 122 -2.91 -6.04 3.81
C ARG A 122 -3.96 -6.82 3.03
N HIS A 123 -4.43 -6.28 1.93
CA HIS A 123 -5.50 -6.87 1.14
C HIS A 123 -5.16 -8.27 0.61
N SER A 124 -3.90 -8.56 0.37
CA SER A 124 -3.45 -9.86 -0.14
C SER A 124 -3.70 -11.03 0.82
N SER A 125 -3.91 -10.77 2.11
CA SER A 125 -4.20 -11.83 3.08
C SER A 125 -5.54 -12.53 2.83
N LEU A 126 -6.44 -11.89 2.07
CA LEU A 126 -7.73 -12.44 1.67
C LEU A 126 -7.76 -12.93 0.21
N MET A 127 -6.62 -12.89 -0.47
CA MET A 127 -6.49 -13.46 -1.81
C MET A 127 -6.05 -14.92 -1.70
N GLU A 128 -6.81 -15.81 -2.32
CA GLU A 128 -6.33 -17.16 -2.65
C GLU A 128 -5.36 -17.03 -3.84
N VAL A 129 -4.11 -17.02 -3.54
CA VAL A 129 -3.06 -16.92 -4.55
C VAL A 129 -2.41 -18.27 -4.76
#